data_fc448c4ef45bf9fe430525743e385011
#
_entry.id   fc448c4ef45bf9fe430525743e385011
#
_cell.length_a   1.000
_cell.length_b   1.000
_cell.length_c   1.000
_cell.angle_alpha   90.00
_cell.angle_beta   90.00
_cell.angle_gamma   90.00
#
_symmetry.space_group_name_H-M   'P 1'
#
loop_
_entity.id
_entity.type
_entity.pdbx_description
1 polymer ?
#
loop_
_entity_poly.entity_id
_entity_poly.type
_entity_poly.pdbx_seq_one_letter_code
_entity_poly.pdbx_strand_id
1 'polypeptide(L)' 'MVRVTKNDAEEAIIREWRALPEVDRRSDWHATCFAMKIKDKYQFRHSGSDRYLAVRQFITRYQNLIALPLK' A
#
# COMPACT_ATOMS: atom_id res chain seq x y z
N MET A 1 -0.29 9.68 14.33
CA MET A 1 -0.64 8.35 13.80
C MET A 1 -2.14 8.17 13.79
N VAL A 2 -2.66 7.57 12.74
CA VAL A 2 -4.09 7.36 12.58
C VAL A 2 -4.41 5.91 12.89
N ARG A 3 -5.36 5.71 13.80
CA ARG A 3 -5.87 4.38 14.11
C ARG A 3 -7.07 4.10 13.24
N VAL A 4 -7.02 3.03 12.47
CA VAL A 4 -8.08 2.70 11.53
C VAL A 4 -8.25 1.18 11.49
N THR A 5 -9.40 0.72 10.98
CA THR A 5 -9.56 -0.70 10.71
C THR A 5 -8.70 -1.08 9.50
N LYS A 6 -8.46 -2.38 9.34
CA LYS A 6 -7.68 -2.86 8.21
C LYS A 6 -8.31 -2.43 6.87
N ASN A 7 -9.62 -2.51 6.76
CA ASN A 7 -10.31 -2.10 5.53
C ASN A 7 -10.16 -0.61 5.27
N ASP A 8 -10.33 0.20 6.30
CA ASP A 8 -10.16 1.65 6.17
C ASP A 8 -8.73 1.99 5.81
N ALA A 9 -7.77 1.30 6.42
CA ALA A 9 -6.36 1.50 6.10
C ALA A 9 -6.08 1.13 4.64
N GLU A 10 -6.62 0.01 4.18
CA GLU A 10 -6.44 -0.41 2.79
C GLU A 10 -6.96 0.65 1.82
N GLU A 11 -8.17 1.15 2.06
CA GLU A 11 -8.75 2.18 1.19
C GLU A 11 -7.89 3.44 1.18
N ALA A 12 -7.47 3.89 2.36
CA ALA A 12 -6.68 5.12 2.47
C ALA A 12 -5.30 4.94 1.80
N ILE A 13 -4.67 3.80 2.02
CA ILE A 13 -3.36 3.52 1.45
C ILE A 13 -3.44 3.45 -0.06
N ILE A 14 -4.44 2.77 -0.60
CA ILE A 14 -4.62 2.67 -2.05
C ILE A 14 -4.93 4.04 -2.65
N ARG A 15 -5.70 4.86 -1.95
CA ARG A 15 -5.98 6.22 -2.40
C ARG A 15 -4.68 7.03 -2.53
N GLU A 16 -3.80 6.92 -1.54
CA GLU A 16 -2.52 7.62 -1.59
C GLU A 16 -1.62 7.07 -2.70
N TRP A 17 -1.62 5.75 -2.88
CA TRP A 17 -0.87 5.12 -3.95
C TRP A 17 -1.33 5.62 -5.33
N ARG A 18 -2.64 5.70 -5.52
CA ARG A 18 -3.22 6.18 -6.78
C ARG A 18 -2.92 7.66 -7.04
N ALA A 19 -2.72 8.43 -5.99
CA ALA A 19 -2.43 9.85 -6.10
C ALA A 19 -1.01 10.12 -6.57
N LEU A 20 -0.13 9.13 -6.53
CA LEU A 20 1.23 9.28 -7.01
C LEU A 20 1.26 9.35 -8.54
N PRO A 21 2.20 10.12 -9.11
CA PRO A 21 2.39 10.11 -10.56
C PRO A 21 2.69 8.70 -11.06
N GLU A 22 2.33 8.42 -12.29
CA GLU A 22 2.56 7.11 -12.88
C GLU A 22 4.02 6.71 -12.80
N VAL A 23 4.93 7.65 -13.01
CA VAL A 23 6.37 7.36 -12.96
C VAL A 23 6.80 6.84 -11.58
N ASP A 24 6.07 7.21 -10.52
CA ASP A 24 6.36 6.77 -9.16
C ASP A 24 5.63 5.48 -8.79
N ARG A 25 4.93 4.87 -9.73
CA ARG A 25 4.19 3.62 -9.52
C ARG A 25 4.59 2.53 -10.51
N ARG A 26 5.68 2.73 -11.24
CA ARG A 26 6.03 1.84 -12.35
C ARG A 26 6.85 0.63 -11.97
N SER A 27 7.46 0.64 -10.80
CA SER A 27 8.36 -0.45 -10.43
C SER A 27 8.06 -0.97 -9.04
N ASP A 28 8.52 -2.19 -8.80
CA ASP A 28 8.41 -2.79 -7.49
C ASP A 28 9.19 -2.00 -6.43
N TRP A 29 10.29 -1.37 -6.84
CA TRP A 29 11.06 -0.50 -5.97
C TRP A 29 10.23 0.66 -5.44
N HIS A 30 9.43 1.28 -6.30
CA HIS A 30 8.55 2.36 -5.88
C HIS A 30 7.51 1.88 -4.87
N ALA A 31 6.96 0.67 -5.09
CA ALA A 31 6.03 0.08 -4.14
C ALA A 31 6.69 -0.18 -2.80
N THR A 32 7.94 -0.64 -2.81
CA THR A 32 8.71 -0.88 -1.60
C THR A 32 8.91 0.42 -0.82
N CYS A 33 9.37 1.47 -1.50
CA CYS A 33 9.59 2.77 -0.87
C CYS A 33 8.30 3.34 -0.29
N PHE A 34 7.20 3.24 -1.03
CA PHE A 34 5.91 3.70 -0.57
C PHE A 34 5.47 2.93 0.67
N ALA A 35 5.59 1.61 0.64
CA ALA A 35 5.19 0.77 1.76
C ALA A 35 6.01 1.09 3.02
N MET A 36 7.30 1.34 2.86
CA MET A 36 8.15 1.68 4.00
C MET A 36 7.73 2.99 4.65
N LYS A 37 7.24 3.94 3.86
CA LYS A 37 6.78 5.22 4.40
C LYS A 37 5.40 5.10 5.03
N ILE A 38 4.50 4.40 4.36
CA ILE A 38 3.09 4.42 4.72
C ILE A 38 2.77 3.46 5.88
N LYS A 39 3.60 2.44 6.10
CA LYS A 39 3.32 1.45 7.13
C LYS A 39 3.23 2.04 8.53
N ASP A 40 3.91 3.16 8.75
CA ASP A 40 3.92 3.83 10.05
C ASP A 40 2.88 4.94 10.13
N LYS A 41 2.29 5.32 9.01
CA LYS A 41 1.29 6.38 8.98
C LYS A 41 -0.06 5.90 9.47
N TYR A 42 -0.43 4.67 9.14
CA TYR A 42 -1.71 4.09 9.53
C TYR A 42 -1.47 2.93 10.48
N GLN A 43 -2.12 2.96 11.63
CA GLN A 43 -2.08 1.87 12.58
C GLN A 43 -3.35 1.05 12.45
N PHE A 44 -3.20 -0.19 12.02
CA PHE A 44 -4.31 -1.11 11.89
C PHE A 44 -3.88 -2.47 12.38
N ARG A 45 -4.84 -3.27 12.83
CA ARG A 45 -4.56 -4.63 13.24
C ARG A 45 -4.32 -5.51 12.03
N HIS A 46 -3.26 -6.26 12.12
CA HIS A 46 -2.94 -7.25 11.11
C HIS A 46 -2.49 -8.52 11.83
N SER A 47 -3.09 -9.65 11.49
CA SER A 47 -2.80 -10.92 12.15
C SER A 47 -1.38 -11.41 11.90
N GLY A 48 -0.75 -10.96 10.84
CA GLY A 48 0.70 -11.13 10.69
C GLY A 48 1.36 -10.01 11.47
N SER A 49 2.61 -10.10 11.70
CA SER A 49 3.31 -9.13 12.52
C SER A 49 3.83 -7.94 11.73
N ASP A 50 3.75 -7.95 10.42
CA ASP A 50 4.44 -6.96 9.60
C ASP A 50 3.47 -6.17 8.74
N ARG A 51 3.25 -4.90 9.13
CA ARG A 51 2.39 -4.00 8.37
C ARG A 51 2.95 -3.68 6.99
N TYR A 52 4.27 -3.72 6.84
CA TYR A 52 4.89 -3.53 5.53
C TYR A 52 4.37 -4.59 4.54
N LEU A 53 4.35 -5.85 4.95
CA LEU A 53 3.85 -6.92 4.08
C LEU A 53 2.38 -6.73 3.75
N ALA A 54 1.59 -6.28 4.73
CA ALA A 54 0.18 -6.00 4.50
C ALA A 54 -0.01 -4.90 3.44
N VAL A 55 0.76 -3.81 3.55
CA VAL A 55 0.69 -2.73 2.58
C VAL A 55 1.10 -3.21 1.19
N ARG A 56 2.15 -4.02 1.11
CA ARG A 56 2.59 -4.58 -0.17
C ARG A 56 1.50 -5.45 -0.79
N GLN A 57 0.79 -6.23 0.01
CA GLN A 57 -0.32 -7.03 -0.47
C GLN A 57 -1.46 -6.16 -1.00
N PHE A 58 -1.78 -5.07 -0.30
CA PHE A 58 -2.80 -4.14 -0.75
C PHE A 58 -2.46 -3.59 -2.13
N ILE A 59 -1.22 -3.15 -2.31
CA ILE A 59 -0.76 -2.60 -3.58
C ILE A 59 -0.82 -3.66 -4.68
N THR A 60 -0.36 -4.87 -4.40
CA THR A 60 -0.37 -5.96 -5.37
C THR A 60 -1.78 -6.30 -5.81
N ARG A 61 -2.72 -6.37 -4.85
CA ARG A 61 -4.12 -6.65 -5.17
C ARG A 61 -4.70 -5.56 -6.04
N TYR A 62 -4.41 -4.30 -5.73
CA TYR A 62 -4.90 -3.19 -6.52
C TYR A 62 -4.35 -3.24 -7.95
N GLN A 63 -3.05 -3.49 -8.10
CA GLN A 63 -2.42 -3.56 -9.41
C GLN A 63 -3.00 -4.71 -10.25
N ASN A 64 -3.30 -5.83 -9.61
CA ASN A 64 -3.93 -6.95 -10.30
C ASN A 64 -5.34 -6.60 -10.79
N LEU A 65 -6.09 -5.85 -9.96
CA LEU A 65 -7.45 -5.43 -10.32
C LEU A 65 -7.46 -4.52 -11.55
N ILE A 66 -6.48 -3.65 -11.68
CA ILE A 66 -6.41 -2.72 -12.81
C ILE A 66 -5.53 -3.25 -13.94
N ALA A 67 -5.06 -4.50 -13.81
CA ALA A 67 -4.23 -5.18 -14.83
C ALA A 67 -2.97 -4.40 -15.20
N LEU A 68 -2.38 -3.68 -14.23
CA LEU A 68 -1.12 -2.95 -14.42
C LEU A 68 -0.05 -3.58 -13.53
N PRO A 69 0.70 -4.56 -14.04
CA PRO A 69 1.70 -5.22 -13.23
C PRO A 69 2.86 -4.29 -12.87
N LEU A 70 3.42 -4.49 -11.70
CA LEU A 70 4.66 -3.83 -11.30
C LEU A 70 5.83 -4.48 -12.04
N LYS A 71 6.76 -3.67 -12.47
CA LYS A 71 7.95 -4.14 -13.16
C LYS A 71 9.16 -4.16 -12.25
#